data_0689ca3176c8353a19cdd593706564cc
#
_entry.id   0689ca3176c8353a19cdd593706564cc
#
_cell.length_a   1.000
_cell.length_b   1.000
_cell.length_c   1.000
_cell.angle_alpha   90.00
_cell.angle_beta   90.00
_cell.angle_gamma   90.00
#
_symmetry.space_group_name_H-M   'P 1'
#
loop_
_entity.id
_entity.type
_entity.pdbx_description
1 polymer ?
#
loop_
_entity_poly.entity_id
_entity_poly.type
_entity_poly.pdbx_seq_one_letter_code
_entity_poly.pdbx_strand_id
1 'polypeptide(L)'
;MPMKNPPHPGRSIRTACLDPLRLSVTDGAEVLGVTRQALNNVINGKSGISPQMAIRLSKAFGSTPETWLRMQLAYDLAQARKDEGKIKARRQHGSQELHAQ
;
A
#
# COMPACT_ATOMS: atom_id res chain seq x y z
N MET A 1 11.32 -8.78 12.32
CA MET A 1 11.58 -7.38 12.60
C MET A 1 11.04 -6.49 11.52
N PRO A 2 10.25 -5.50 11.85
CA PRO A 2 9.76 -4.62 10.79
C PRO A 2 10.90 -3.78 10.21
N MET A 3 10.82 -3.52 8.94
CA MET A 3 11.79 -2.67 8.26
C MET A 3 11.63 -1.24 8.75
N LYS A 4 12.76 -0.59 8.98
CA LYS A 4 12.74 0.81 9.41
C LYS A 4 12.25 1.73 8.31
N ASN A 5 12.64 1.44 7.07
CA ASN A 5 12.25 2.23 5.90
C ASN A 5 11.75 1.29 4.80
N PRO A 6 10.54 0.75 4.96
CA PRO A 6 10.03 -0.15 3.93
C PRO A 6 9.78 0.61 2.63
N PRO A 7 10.02 -0.01 1.48
CA PRO A 7 9.73 0.63 0.21
C PRO A 7 8.24 0.77 -0.01
N HIS A 8 7.86 1.75 -0.84
CA HIS A 8 6.46 1.89 -1.21
C HIS A 8 6.01 0.63 -1.96
N PRO A 9 4.85 0.05 -1.59
CA PRO A 9 4.43 -1.21 -2.20
C PRO A 9 4.17 -1.12 -3.70
N GLY A 10 3.98 0.09 -4.24
CA GLY A 10 3.84 0.27 -5.69
C GLY A 10 5.02 -0.27 -6.47
N ARG A 11 6.21 -0.24 -5.89
CA ARG A 11 7.39 -0.79 -6.55
C ARG A 11 7.26 -2.30 -6.76
N SER A 12 6.62 -2.98 -5.81
CA SER A 12 6.41 -4.42 -5.91
C SER A 12 5.42 -4.78 -7.01
N ILE A 13 4.50 -3.88 -7.35
CA ILE A 13 3.62 -4.11 -8.49
C ILE A 13 4.45 -4.26 -9.74
N ARG A 14 5.41 -3.36 -9.96
CA ARG A 14 6.27 -3.43 -11.13
C ARG A 14 7.16 -4.67 -11.09
N THR A 15 7.88 -4.87 -9.99
CA THR A 15 8.90 -5.92 -9.93
C THR A 15 8.33 -7.32 -9.79
N ALA A 16 7.20 -7.47 -9.09
CA ALA A 16 6.64 -8.78 -8.82
C ALA A 16 5.50 -9.16 -9.76
N CYS A 17 4.81 -8.17 -10.34
CA CYS A 17 3.64 -8.44 -11.16
C CYS A 17 3.86 -8.15 -12.63
N LEU A 18 4.38 -6.98 -12.96
CA LEU A 18 4.50 -6.57 -14.36
C LEU A 18 5.76 -7.13 -15.03
N ASP A 19 6.91 -6.91 -14.43
CA ASP A 19 8.18 -7.30 -15.03
C ASP A 19 8.27 -8.81 -15.35
N PRO A 20 7.88 -9.71 -14.43
CA PRO A 20 7.97 -11.15 -14.75
C PRO A 20 7.13 -11.55 -15.94
N LEU A 21 6.03 -10.86 -16.18
CA LEU A 21 5.14 -11.17 -17.31
C LEU A 21 5.40 -10.25 -18.50
N ARG A 22 6.42 -9.40 -18.42
CA ARG A 22 6.79 -8.45 -19.46
C ARG A 22 5.62 -7.55 -19.85
N LEU A 23 4.85 -7.13 -18.86
CA LEU A 23 3.71 -6.25 -19.09
C LEU A 23 4.15 -4.80 -18.94
N SER A 24 3.70 -3.94 -19.85
CA SER A 24 3.83 -2.51 -19.68
C SER A 24 2.82 -2.02 -18.65
N VAL A 25 2.96 -0.76 -18.23
CA VAL A 25 1.96 -0.16 -17.34
C VAL A 25 0.59 -0.16 -18.00
N THR A 26 0.55 0.13 -19.31
CA THR A 26 -0.71 0.12 -20.04
C THR A 26 -1.36 -1.26 -20.03
N ASP A 27 -0.58 -2.30 -20.30
CA ASP A 27 -1.08 -3.67 -20.29
C ASP A 27 -1.51 -4.07 -18.88
N GLY A 28 -0.73 -3.71 -17.89
CA GLY A 28 -1.07 -4.00 -16.50
C GLY A 28 -2.38 -3.34 -16.08
N ALA A 29 -2.59 -2.10 -16.50
CA ALA A 29 -3.82 -1.39 -16.19
C ALA A 29 -5.02 -2.10 -16.80
N GLU A 30 -4.89 -2.58 -18.04
CA GLU A 30 -5.96 -3.34 -18.67
C GLU A 30 -6.28 -4.61 -17.89
N VAL A 31 -5.24 -5.36 -17.52
CA VAL A 31 -5.41 -6.59 -16.75
C VAL A 31 -6.12 -6.31 -15.42
N LEU A 32 -5.75 -5.21 -14.77
CA LEU A 32 -6.34 -4.86 -13.48
C LEU A 32 -7.70 -4.18 -13.59
N GLY A 33 -8.07 -3.74 -14.79
CA GLY A 33 -9.34 -3.03 -14.96
C GLY A 33 -9.33 -1.62 -14.41
N VAL A 34 -8.17 -0.96 -14.45
CA VAL A 34 -8.03 0.43 -13.99
C VAL A 34 -7.42 1.26 -15.11
N THR A 35 -7.42 2.58 -14.94
CA THR A 35 -6.79 3.45 -15.92
C THR A 35 -5.27 3.37 -15.79
N ARG A 36 -4.59 3.65 -16.90
CA ARG A 36 -3.13 3.72 -16.89
C ARG A 36 -2.64 4.75 -15.87
N GLN A 37 -3.33 5.88 -15.80
CA GLN A 37 -2.94 6.94 -14.87
C GLN A 37 -3.06 6.49 -13.43
N ALA A 38 -4.14 5.78 -13.08
CA ALA A 38 -4.34 5.28 -11.73
C ALA A 38 -3.23 4.31 -11.34
N LEU A 39 -2.90 3.37 -12.22
CA LEU A 39 -1.84 2.41 -11.94
C LEU A 39 -0.48 3.10 -11.84
N ASN A 40 -0.21 4.02 -12.74
CA ASN A 40 1.05 4.74 -12.74
C ASN A 40 1.25 5.53 -11.44
N ASN A 41 0.19 6.14 -10.92
CA ASN A 41 0.27 6.87 -9.66
C ASN A 41 0.64 5.94 -8.50
N VAL A 42 0.08 4.75 -8.46
CA VAL A 42 0.42 3.79 -7.40
C VAL A 42 1.87 3.31 -7.55
N ILE A 43 2.28 2.97 -8.75
CA ILE A 43 3.63 2.50 -9.00
C ILE A 43 4.67 3.55 -8.60
N ASN A 44 4.38 4.81 -8.87
CA ASN A 44 5.30 5.91 -8.58
C ASN A 44 5.18 6.46 -7.15
N GLY A 45 4.34 5.85 -6.33
CA GLY A 45 4.22 6.26 -4.94
C GLY A 45 3.39 7.50 -4.71
N LYS A 46 2.68 7.99 -5.73
CA LYS A 46 1.81 9.16 -5.60
C LYS A 46 0.49 8.80 -4.94
N SER A 47 0.08 7.55 -5.03
CA SER A 47 -1.12 7.02 -4.38
C SER A 47 -0.77 5.73 -3.67
N GLY A 48 -1.50 5.41 -2.62
CA GLY A 48 -1.35 4.14 -1.93
C GLY A 48 -2.20 3.05 -2.57
N ILE A 49 -1.97 1.82 -2.13
CA ILE A 49 -2.78 0.70 -2.55
C ILE A 49 -4.05 0.68 -1.70
N SER A 50 -5.20 0.89 -2.35
CA SER A 50 -6.50 0.84 -1.70
C SER A 50 -6.94 -0.62 -1.55
N PRO A 51 -7.96 -0.88 -0.71
CA PRO A 51 -8.53 -2.23 -0.63
C PRO A 51 -8.99 -2.76 -1.97
N GLN A 52 -9.62 -1.93 -2.80
CA GLN A 52 -10.03 -2.35 -4.13
C GLN A 52 -8.85 -2.73 -5.01
N MET A 53 -7.79 -1.91 -4.98
CA MET A 53 -6.61 -2.21 -5.77
C MET A 53 -5.95 -3.50 -5.28
N ALA A 54 -5.93 -3.72 -3.97
CA ALA A 54 -5.37 -4.95 -3.40
C ALA A 54 -6.14 -6.17 -3.88
N ILE A 55 -7.46 -6.07 -3.96
CA ILE A 55 -8.29 -7.17 -4.48
C ILE A 55 -8.00 -7.40 -5.95
N ARG A 56 -7.89 -6.34 -6.74
CA ARG A 56 -7.59 -6.47 -8.16
C ARG A 56 -6.24 -7.12 -8.40
N LEU A 57 -5.23 -6.70 -7.64
CA LEU A 57 -3.89 -7.27 -7.75
C LEU A 57 -3.89 -8.75 -7.40
N SER A 58 -4.63 -9.13 -6.37
CA SER A 58 -4.70 -10.53 -5.95
C SER A 58 -5.42 -11.38 -6.98
N LYS A 59 -6.48 -10.87 -7.57
CA LYS A 59 -7.20 -11.61 -8.60
C LYS A 59 -6.38 -11.77 -9.88
N ALA A 60 -5.63 -10.74 -10.24
CA ALA A 60 -4.90 -10.75 -11.51
C ALA A 60 -3.57 -11.47 -11.42
N PHE A 61 -2.86 -11.31 -10.32
CA PHE A 61 -1.48 -11.78 -10.22
C PHE A 61 -1.24 -12.76 -9.08
N GLY A 62 -2.26 -13.08 -8.29
CA GLY A 62 -2.10 -13.96 -7.14
C GLY A 62 -1.77 -13.18 -5.88
N SER A 63 -1.40 -13.91 -4.82
CA SER A 63 -1.21 -13.32 -3.50
C SER A 63 -2.58 -13.03 -2.86
N THR A 64 -2.60 -12.28 -1.78
CA THR A 64 -3.83 -11.95 -1.08
C THR A 64 -3.95 -10.44 -0.90
N PRO A 65 -5.17 -9.91 -0.81
CA PRO A 65 -5.34 -8.49 -0.55
C PRO A 65 -4.67 -8.06 0.75
N GLU A 66 -4.70 -8.92 1.76
CA GLU A 66 -4.08 -8.63 3.05
C GLU A 66 -2.59 -8.39 2.95
N THR A 67 -1.92 -9.16 2.10
CA THR A 67 -0.48 -8.98 1.89
C THR A 67 -0.18 -7.58 1.35
N TRP A 68 -0.93 -7.16 0.33
CA TRP A 68 -0.73 -5.84 -0.24
C TRP A 68 -1.02 -4.73 0.76
N LEU A 69 -2.10 -4.89 1.54
CA LEU A 69 -2.48 -3.87 2.52
C LEU A 69 -1.51 -3.82 3.70
N ARG A 70 -0.92 -4.95 4.08
CA ARG A 70 0.12 -4.95 5.11
C ARG A 70 1.35 -4.17 4.67
N MET A 71 1.73 -4.34 3.42
CA MET A 71 2.86 -3.57 2.88
C MET A 71 2.56 -2.09 2.87
N GLN A 72 1.33 -1.72 2.49
CA GLN A 72 0.93 -0.32 2.49
C GLN A 72 0.91 0.24 3.91
N LEU A 73 0.37 -0.51 4.86
CA LEU A 73 0.32 -0.09 6.26
C LEU A 73 1.73 0.13 6.81
N ALA A 74 2.63 -0.81 6.55
CA ALA A 74 4.01 -0.69 7.02
C ALA A 74 4.67 0.56 6.47
N TYR A 75 4.47 0.83 5.19
CA TYR A 75 5.02 2.02 4.56
C TYR A 75 4.42 3.29 5.18
N ASP A 76 3.10 3.34 5.29
CA ASP A 76 2.41 4.52 5.80
C ASP A 76 2.82 4.84 7.23
N LEU A 77 2.91 3.81 8.08
CA LEU A 77 3.33 4.01 9.46
C LEU A 77 4.77 4.49 9.54
N ALA A 78 5.65 3.92 8.71
CA ALA A 78 7.04 4.35 8.70
C ALA A 78 7.17 5.82 8.29
N GLN A 79 6.37 6.25 7.31
CA GLN A 79 6.37 7.66 6.90
C GLN A 79 5.84 8.56 8.01
N ALA A 80 4.72 8.15 8.63
CA ALA A 80 4.13 8.93 9.71
C ALA A 80 5.05 9.05 10.92
N ARG A 81 5.79 7.98 11.21
CA ARG A 81 6.69 7.97 12.36
C ARG A 81 7.89 8.90 12.20
N LYS A 82 8.21 9.30 11.00
CA LYS A 82 9.27 10.29 10.80
C LYS A 82 8.91 11.61 11.44
N ASP A 83 7.61 11.91 11.53
CA ASP A 83 7.10 13.13 12.14
C ASP A 83 6.33 12.83 13.42
N GLU A 84 6.59 11.69 14.04
CA GLU A 84 5.81 11.23 15.20
C GLU A 84 5.87 12.25 16.34
N GLY A 85 7.03 12.86 16.57
CA GLY A 85 7.18 13.86 17.61
C GLY A 85 6.38 15.13 17.39
N LYS A 86 5.97 15.38 16.14
CA LYS A 86 5.15 16.56 15.81
C LYS A 86 3.67 16.30 15.96
N ILE A 87 3.28 15.04 16.08
CA ILE A 87 1.88 14.68 16.25
C ILE A 87 1.49 14.92 17.70
N LYS A 88 0.56 15.84 17.92
CA LYS A 88 0.15 16.24 19.25
C LYS A 88 -1.20 15.63 19.57
N ALA A 89 -1.17 14.69 20.47
CA ALA A 89 -2.40 14.10 21.00
C ALA A 89 -2.15 13.82 22.46
N ARG A 90 -3.13 14.10 23.29
CA ARG A 90 -2.99 13.97 24.72
C ARG A 90 -3.89 12.87 25.23
N ARG A 91 -3.30 12.00 26.05
CA ARG A 91 -4.06 10.92 26.65
C ARG A 91 -5.09 11.50 27.63
N GLN A 92 -6.36 11.04 27.53
CA GLN A 92 -7.40 11.41 28.46
C GLN A 92 -7.36 10.49 29.68
N HIS A 93 -7.31 11.12 30.85
CA HIS A 93 -7.34 10.37 32.10
C HIS A 93 -8.79 10.09 32.49
N GLY A 94 -9.04 8.92 33.03
CA GLY A 94 -10.36 8.54 33.46
C GLY A 94 -11.28 8.11 32.35
N SER A 95 -10.84 8.20 31.11
CA SER A 95 -11.60 7.72 29.98
C SER A 95 -11.56 6.22 29.92
N GLN A 96 -12.59 5.64 29.38
CA GLN A 96 -12.54 4.25 29.03
C GLN A 96 -11.50 4.08 27.93
N GLU A 97 -10.70 3.05 28.07
CA GLU A 97 -9.79 2.74 27.00
C GLU A 97 -10.58 2.20 25.83
N LEU A 98 -10.23 2.69 24.65
CA LEU A 98 -10.88 2.19 23.46
C LEU A 98 -10.41 0.77 23.20
N HIS A 99 -11.33 -0.13 23.11
CA HIS A 99 -11.00 -1.50 22.74
C HIS A 99 -10.84 -1.58 21.24
N ALA A 100 -9.86 -2.35 20.80
CA ALA A 100 -9.68 -2.57 19.38
C ALA A 100 -10.90 -3.28 18.83
N GLN A 101 -11.40 -2.79 17.74
CA GLN A 101 -12.56 -3.37 17.10
C GLN A 101 -12.16 -4.25 15.93
#